data_79fededc4d48c1b7a746e77723bda031
#
_entry.id   79fededc4d48c1b7a746e77723bda031
#
_cell.length_a   1.000
_cell.length_b   1.000
_cell.length_c   1.000
_cell.angle_alpha   90.00
_cell.angle_beta   90.00
_cell.angle_gamma   90.00
#
_symmetry.space_group_name_H-M   'P 1'
#
loop_
_entity.id
_entity.type
_entity.pdbx_description
1 polymer ?
#
loop_
_entity_poly.entity_id
_entity_poly.type
_entity_poly.pdbx_seq_one_letter_code
_entity_poly.pdbx_strand_id
1 'polypeptide(L)'
;MNQLNQRPIIALDFSTWQEVEDFLLFFPEEEKLFVKIGMELFYQEGPEIVRYLKEAGHNVFLDLKLHDIPNTVEKAMRGLAKLGVDVTCVHAAGGIRMMEAAMRGLEEGTPEGGKRPLLLAITQLTSTSEEEMHADQLIEVPLEKSVIHYANCAKKAGLDGVVSSAWEVEAIKEMAGDEFVCLTPGIRPEGTVAGDQTRVVTPSQAKKIGSTFIVIGRPITQ
;
A
#
# COMPACT_ATOMS: atom_id res chain seq x y z
N MET A 1 -4.60 -18.36 -7.48
CA MET A 1 -3.96 -17.01 -7.61
C MET A 1 -5.06 -16.02 -7.95
N ASN A 2 -5.20 -14.99 -7.13
CA ASN A 2 -6.29 -14.01 -7.26
C ASN A 2 -6.07 -13.14 -8.51
N GLN A 3 -7.13 -12.78 -9.23
CA GLN A 3 -7.10 -11.87 -10.40
C GLN A 3 -6.49 -10.50 -10.08
N LEU A 4 -6.43 -10.11 -8.80
CA LEU A 4 -5.77 -8.90 -8.29
C LEU A 4 -4.28 -8.79 -8.68
N ASN A 5 -3.57 -9.91 -8.80
CA ASN A 5 -2.10 -9.91 -9.00
C ASN A 5 -1.64 -9.68 -10.44
N GLN A 6 -2.54 -9.47 -11.39
CA GLN A 6 -2.18 -9.38 -12.81
C GLN A 6 -2.07 -7.95 -13.35
N ARG A 7 -2.48 -6.93 -12.57
CA ARG A 7 -2.51 -5.54 -13.00
C ARG A 7 -1.71 -4.64 -12.05
N PRO A 8 -1.05 -3.60 -12.55
CA PRO A 8 -0.45 -2.60 -11.69
C PRO A 8 -1.53 -1.84 -10.92
N ILE A 9 -1.19 -1.38 -9.72
CA ILE A 9 -2.02 -0.45 -8.96
C ILE A 9 -1.70 0.96 -9.47
N ILE A 10 -2.70 1.64 -10.00
CA ILE A 10 -2.55 3.01 -10.52
C ILE A 10 -2.75 3.99 -9.37
N ALA A 11 -1.75 4.78 -9.04
CA ALA A 11 -1.88 5.82 -8.02
C ALA A 11 -2.66 7.02 -8.57
N LEU A 12 -3.88 7.24 -8.06
CA LEU A 12 -4.70 8.39 -8.36
C LEU A 12 -4.26 9.56 -7.46
N ASP A 13 -3.06 10.07 -7.73
CA ASP A 13 -2.49 11.21 -6.99
C ASP A 13 -2.96 12.52 -7.67
N PHE A 14 -4.28 12.71 -7.69
CA PHE A 14 -5.00 13.89 -8.19
C PHE A 14 -5.49 14.73 -7.03
N SER A 15 -5.72 16.03 -7.27
CA SER A 15 -6.18 16.96 -6.24
C SER A 15 -7.69 17.05 -6.14
N THR A 16 -8.44 16.61 -7.16
CA THR A 16 -9.89 16.72 -7.23
C THR A 16 -10.56 15.46 -7.78
N TRP A 17 -11.84 15.29 -7.41
CA TRP A 17 -12.72 14.28 -8.00
C TRP A 17 -12.82 14.38 -9.52
N GLN A 18 -12.96 15.61 -10.06
CA GLN A 18 -13.10 15.82 -11.49
C GLN A 18 -11.90 15.28 -12.28
N GLU A 19 -10.67 15.48 -11.76
CA GLU A 19 -9.47 14.93 -12.41
C GLU A 19 -9.48 13.40 -12.42
N VAL A 20 -10.03 12.76 -11.38
CA VAL A 20 -10.19 11.30 -11.35
C VAL A 20 -11.20 10.84 -12.41
N GLU A 21 -12.36 11.52 -12.52
CA GLU A 21 -13.37 11.19 -13.54
C GLU A 21 -12.80 11.35 -14.95
N ASP A 22 -12.14 12.46 -15.22
CA ASP A 22 -11.50 12.71 -16.51
C ASP A 22 -10.45 11.65 -16.86
N PHE A 23 -9.66 11.22 -15.88
CA PHE A 23 -8.71 10.13 -16.04
C PHE A 23 -9.39 8.80 -16.34
N LEU A 24 -10.46 8.47 -15.65
CA LEU A 24 -11.19 7.21 -15.86
C LEU A 24 -11.83 7.12 -17.26
N LEU A 25 -12.16 8.25 -17.89
CA LEU A 25 -12.67 8.28 -19.27
C LEU A 25 -11.68 7.75 -20.33
N PHE A 26 -10.38 7.65 -20.01
CA PHE A 26 -9.42 7.02 -20.93
C PHE A 26 -9.54 5.50 -21.00
N PHE A 27 -10.33 4.88 -20.12
CA PHE A 27 -10.53 3.42 -20.09
C PHE A 27 -11.96 3.06 -20.46
N PRO A 28 -12.17 1.94 -21.19
CA PRO A 28 -13.50 1.41 -21.42
C PRO A 28 -14.25 1.14 -20.11
N GLU A 29 -15.55 1.35 -20.05
CA GLU A 29 -16.37 1.17 -18.85
C GLU A 29 -16.29 -0.27 -18.29
N GLU A 30 -16.10 -1.26 -19.16
CA GLU A 30 -15.96 -2.67 -18.77
C GLU A 30 -14.60 -2.96 -18.13
N GLU A 31 -13.60 -2.09 -18.31
CA GLU A 31 -12.27 -2.29 -17.76
C GLU A 31 -12.22 -1.93 -16.28
N LYS A 32 -12.05 -2.95 -15.44
CA LYS A 32 -11.95 -2.75 -13.99
C LYS A 32 -10.51 -2.60 -13.59
N LEU A 33 -10.17 -1.43 -13.10
CA LEU A 33 -8.81 -1.06 -12.68
C LEU A 33 -8.53 -1.49 -11.25
N PHE A 34 -7.25 -1.52 -10.89
CA PHE A 34 -6.82 -1.50 -9.51
C PHE A 34 -6.18 -0.14 -9.24
N VAL A 35 -6.79 0.64 -8.37
CA VAL A 35 -6.39 2.03 -8.11
C VAL A 35 -5.97 2.23 -6.66
N LYS A 36 -5.07 3.20 -6.41
CA LYS A 36 -4.69 3.64 -5.07
C LYS A 36 -5.25 5.05 -4.82
N ILE A 37 -5.96 5.20 -3.73
CA ILE A 37 -6.36 6.50 -3.20
C ILE A 37 -5.39 6.85 -2.07
N GLY A 38 -4.64 7.92 -2.24
CA GLY A 38 -3.74 8.47 -1.23
C GLY A 38 -4.42 9.46 -0.29
N MET A 39 -3.63 10.00 0.67
CA MET A 39 -4.13 10.94 1.69
C MET A 39 -4.70 12.21 1.07
N GLU A 40 -4.04 12.81 0.06
CA GLU A 40 -4.47 14.06 -0.56
C GLU A 40 -5.92 13.96 -1.04
N LEU A 41 -6.19 13.06 -1.94
CA LEU A 41 -7.52 12.87 -2.52
C LEU A 41 -8.55 12.44 -1.47
N PHE A 42 -8.19 11.54 -0.55
CA PHE A 42 -9.12 11.07 0.48
C PHE A 42 -9.51 12.16 1.47
N TYR A 43 -8.56 13.02 1.89
CA TYR A 43 -8.88 14.12 2.82
C TYR A 43 -9.68 15.25 2.17
N GLN A 44 -9.61 15.40 0.85
CA GLN A 44 -10.41 16.37 0.13
C GLN A 44 -11.83 15.87 -0.14
N GLU A 45 -11.96 14.64 -0.65
CA GLU A 45 -13.22 14.09 -1.16
C GLU A 45 -13.95 13.17 -0.16
N GLY A 46 -13.24 12.75 0.89
CA GLY A 46 -13.81 11.85 1.91
C GLY A 46 -14.04 10.42 1.41
N PRO A 47 -14.83 9.64 2.17
CA PRO A 47 -15.08 8.22 1.86
C PRO A 47 -15.93 7.98 0.61
N GLU A 48 -16.62 9.01 0.10
CA GLU A 48 -17.51 8.87 -1.06
C GLU A 48 -16.77 8.47 -2.33
N ILE A 49 -15.53 8.95 -2.49
CA ILE A 49 -14.70 8.55 -3.64
C ILE A 49 -14.38 7.05 -3.62
N VAL A 50 -14.20 6.47 -2.43
CA VAL A 50 -13.99 5.02 -2.29
C VAL A 50 -15.24 4.25 -2.71
N ARG A 51 -16.43 4.69 -2.24
CA ARG A 51 -17.71 4.05 -2.60
C ARG A 51 -17.95 4.10 -4.10
N TYR A 52 -17.78 5.26 -4.71
CA TYR A 52 -17.91 5.43 -6.16
C TYR A 52 -17.04 4.44 -6.94
N LEU A 53 -15.74 4.37 -6.62
CA LEU A 53 -14.81 3.47 -7.31
C LEU A 53 -15.17 1.99 -7.07
N LYS A 54 -15.63 1.64 -5.87
CA LYS A 54 -16.07 0.27 -5.56
C LYS A 54 -17.39 -0.08 -6.27
N GLU A 55 -18.35 0.83 -6.35
CA GLU A 55 -19.61 0.66 -7.10
C GLU A 55 -19.37 0.54 -8.61
N ALA A 56 -18.39 1.28 -9.13
CA ALA A 56 -17.92 1.14 -10.52
C ALA A 56 -17.18 -0.20 -10.76
N GLY A 57 -16.92 -1.01 -9.72
CA GLY A 57 -16.30 -2.33 -9.81
C GLY A 57 -14.78 -2.33 -9.78
N HIS A 58 -14.15 -1.20 -9.49
CA HIS A 58 -12.70 -1.13 -9.36
C HIS A 58 -12.19 -1.79 -8.07
N ASN A 59 -10.94 -2.26 -8.08
CA ASN A 59 -10.24 -2.64 -6.86
C ASN A 59 -9.56 -1.38 -6.27
N VAL A 60 -9.60 -1.25 -4.95
CA VAL A 60 -9.11 -0.06 -4.26
C VAL A 60 -8.08 -0.40 -3.21
N PHE A 61 -6.89 0.16 -3.33
CA PHE A 61 -5.92 0.28 -2.24
C PHE A 61 -6.10 1.66 -1.58
N LEU A 62 -6.61 1.68 -0.35
CA LEU A 62 -6.73 2.90 0.44
C LEU A 62 -5.47 3.12 1.27
N ASP A 63 -4.63 4.04 0.80
CA ASP A 63 -3.27 4.28 1.29
C ASP A 63 -3.19 5.49 2.25
N LEU A 64 -3.74 5.33 3.46
CA LEU A 64 -3.79 6.38 4.49
C LEU A 64 -2.68 6.25 5.55
N LYS A 65 -1.93 5.16 5.55
CA LYS A 65 -0.77 4.93 6.43
C LYS A 65 -1.08 5.19 7.90
N LEU A 66 -2.12 4.55 8.46
CA LEU A 66 -2.55 4.80 9.83
C LEU A 66 -1.42 4.54 10.84
N HIS A 67 -1.26 5.49 11.75
CA HIS A 67 -0.26 5.43 12.79
C HIS A 67 -0.75 6.20 14.02
N ASP A 68 -1.28 5.50 15.01
CA ASP A 68 -1.82 6.07 16.25
C ASP A 68 -1.81 4.99 17.34
N ILE A 69 -2.31 5.30 18.55
CA ILE A 69 -2.48 4.30 19.61
C ILE A 69 -3.41 3.16 19.15
N PRO A 70 -3.21 1.91 19.65
CA PRO A 70 -3.90 0.72 19.16
C PRO A 70 -5.42 0.86 19.06
N ASN A 71 -6.08 1.41 20.10
CA ASN A 71 -7.53 1.57 20.12
C ASN A 71 -8.08 2.52 19.04
N THR A 72 -7.34 3.58 18.73
CA THR A 72 -7.72 4.53 17.65
C THR A 72 -7.61 3.85 16.29
N VAL A 73 -6.50 3.14 16.05
CA VAL A 73 -6.29 2.42 14.80
C VAL A 73 -7.32 1.30 14.60
N GLU A 74 -7.65 0.53 15.65
CA GLU A 74 -8.68 -0.51 15.60
C GLU A 74 -10.03 0.04 15.16
N LYS A 75 -10.47 1.15 15.78
CA LYS A 75 -11.75 1.80 15.43
C LYS A 75 -11.75 2.36 14.01
N ALA A 76 -10.64 2.96 13.57
CA ALA A 76 -10.48 3.47 12.21
C ALA A 76 -10.56 2.33 11.19
N MET A 77 -9.83 1.22 11.41
CA MET A 77 -9.85 0.05 10.54
C MET A 77 -11.22 -0.61 10.46
N ARG A 78 -11.97 -0.66 11.56
CA ARG A 78 -13.36 -1.14 11.56
C ARG A 78 -14.25 -0.27 10.64
N GLY A 79 -14.01 1.03 10.58
CA GLY A 79 -14.67 1.94 9.65
C GLY A 79 -14.28 1.68 8.20
N LEU A 80 -12.97 1.52 7.94
CA LEU A 80 -12.41 1.29 6.60
C LEU A 80 -12.90 -0.03 5.99
N ALA A 81 -13.02 -1.09 6.79
CA ALA A 81 -13.53 -2.38 6.31
C ALA A 81 -14.91 -2.28 5.70
N LYS A 82 -15.77 -1.39 6.23
CA LYS A 82 -17.14 -1.15 5.72
C LYS A 82 -17.18 -0.44 4.35
N LEU A 83 -16.08 0.19 3.94
CA LEU A 83 -15.98 0.81 2.62
C LEU A 83 -15.72 -0.22 1.50
N GLY A 84 -15.43 -1.48 1.84
CA GLY A 84 -15.20 -2.55 0.86
C GLY A 84 -13.89 -2.41 0.09
N VAL A 85 -12.89 -1.70 0.64
CA VAL A 85 -11.56 -1.62 0.03
C VAL A 85 -10.90 -2.99 -0.05
N ASP A 86 -9.99 -3.18 -1.00
CA ASP A 86 -9.31 -4.47 -1.20
C ASP A 86 -8.00 -4.55 -0.42
N VAL A 87 -7.32 -3.41 -0.26
CA VAL A 87 -6.05 -3.28 0.46
C VAL A 87 -6.07 -1.99 1.28
N THR A 88 -5.49 -2.04 2.48
CA THR A 88 -5.17 -0.84 3.28
C THR A 88 -3.85 -1.02 4.01
N CYS A 89 -3.37 0.02 4.69
CA CYS A 89 -2.07 -0.03 5.33
C CYS A 89 -1.99 0.74 6.65
N VAL A 90 -1.00 0.34 7.46
CA VAL A 90 -0.55 1.01 8.69
C VAL A 90 0.96 1.21 8.64
N HIS A 91 1.53 2.06 9.50
CA HIS A 91 2.98 2.10 9.69
C HIS A 91 3.44 0.98 10.65
N ALA A 92 4.48 0.23 10.25
CA ALA A 92 5.09 -0.79 11.13
C ALA A 92 5.73 -0.18 12.39
N ALA A 93 6.17 1.07 12.31
CA ALA A 93 6.72 1.84 13.43
C ALA A 93 5.75 2.00 14.62
N GLY A 94 4.43 1.82 14.39
CA GLY A 94 3.43 1.76 15.45
C GLY A 94 3.53 0.54 16.38
N GLY A 95 4.34 -0.46 15.98
CA GLY A 95 4.63 -1.67 16.73
C GLY A 95 3.57 -2.76 16.63
N ILE A 96 3.92 -3.95 17.13
CA ILE A 96 3.09 -5.16 16.99
C ILE A 96 1.69 -4.95 17.55
N ARG A 97 1.55 -4.38 18.74
CA ARG A 97 0.24 -4.17 19.38
C ARG A 97 -0.71 -3.30 18.56
N MET A 98 -0.18 -2.26 17.88
CA MET A 98 -0.99 -1.42 17.02
C MET A 98 -1.41 -2.17 15.75
N MET A 99 -0.50 -2.95 15.15
CA MET A 99 -0.77 -3.75 13.97
C MET A 99 -1.79 -4.87 14.24
N GLU A 100 -1.70 -5.56 15.39
CA GLU A 100 -2.71 -6.52 15.84
C GLU A 100 -4.09 -5.88 16.04
N ALA A 101 -4.12 -4.68 16.62
CA ALA A 101 -5.36 -3.92 16.79
C ALA A 101 -5.97 -3.52 15.44
N ALA A 102 -5.13 -3.12 14.46
CA ALA A 102 -5.55 -2.85 13.10
C ALA A 102 -6.22 -4.07 12.45
N MET A 103 -5.60 -5.26 12.60
CA MET A 103 -6.14 -6.51 12.07
C MET A 103 -7.51 -6.83 12.68
N ARG A 104 -7.63 -6.79 14.02
CA ARG A 104 -8.94 -7.00 14.69
C ARG A 104 -9.99 -6.02 14.19
N GLY A 105 -9.64 -4.74 14.03
CA GLY A 105 -10.56 -3.74 13.50
C GLY A 105 -11.09 -4.07 12.11
N LEU A 106 -10.22 -4.55 11.21
CA LEU A 106 -10.64 -5.00 9.88
C LEU A 106 -11.53 -6.24 9.94
N GLU A 107 -11.18 -7.24 10.76
CA GLU A 107 -11.97 -8.46 10.95
C GLU A 107 -13.38 -8.15 11.47
N GLU A 108 -13.47 -7.36 12.53
CA GLU A 108 -14.76 -6.96 13.14
C GLU A 108 -15.60 -6.02 12.24
N GLY A 109 -14.94 -5.22 11.40
CA GLY A 109 -15.62 -4.28 10.51
C GLY A 109 -16.05 -4.89 9.18
N THR A 110 -15.53 -6.06 8.81
CA THR A 110 -15.88 -6.72 7.56
C THR A 110 -17.31 -7.25 7.63
N PRO A 111 -18.22 -6.84 6.72
CA PRO A 111 -19.59 -7.34 6.70
C PRO A 111 -19.64 -8.88 6.56
N GLU A 112 -20.70 -9.50 7.08
CA GLU A 112 -20.92 -10.94 6.93
C GLU A 112 -20.96 -11.34 5.44
N GLY A 113 -20.20 -12.39 5.09
CA GLY A 113 -20.02 -12.81 3.69
C GLY A 113 -19.09 -11.92 2.86
N GLY A 114 -18.61 -10.82 3.42
CA GLY A 114 -17.61 -9.94 2.78
C GLY A 114 -16.19 -10.51 2.88
N LYS A 115 -15.29 -9.93 2.09
CA LYS A 115 -13.87 -10.26 2.14
C LYS A 115 -13.13 -9.19 2.95
N ARG A 116 -12.38 -9.62 3.98
CA ARG A 116 -11.51 -8.71 4.73
C ARG A 116 -10.47 -8.09 3.79
N PRO A 117 -10.25 -6.76 3.84
CA PRO A 117 -9.14 -6.13 3.14
C PRO A 117 -7.79 -6.72 3.52
N LEU A 118 -6.85 -6.80 2.58
CA LEU A 118 -5.46 -7.07 2.92
C LEU A 118 -4.90 -5.91 3.75
N LEU A 119 -4.23 -6.23 4.84
CA LEU A 119 -3.54 -5.26 5.70
C LEU A 119 -2.04 -5.34 5.49
N LEU A 120 -1.44 -4.25 5.02
CA LEU A 120 0.00 -4.15 4.79
C LEU A 120 0.64 -3.16 5.76
N ALA A 121 1.86 -3.45 6.20
CA ALA A 121 2.65 -2.50 6.99
C ALA A 121 3.65 -1.74 6.12
N ILE A 122 3.65 -0.42 6.21
CA ILE A 122 4.74 0.41 5.66
C ILE A 122 5.99 0.17 6.49
N THR A 123 7.06 -0.28 5.86
CA THR A 123 8.36 -0.48 6.53
C THR A 123 9.09 0.85 6.69
N GLN A 124 10.06 1.15 5.84
CA GLN A 124 10.63 2.49 5.70
C GLN A 124 10.12 3.12 4.40
N LEU A 125 9.87 4.42 4.40
CA LEU A 125 9.45 5.13 3.19
C LEU A 125 10.55 5.05 2.13
N THR A 126 10.18 4.88 0.87
CA THR A 126 11.15 4.77 -0.23
C THR A 126 11.93 6.06 -0.49
N SER A 127 11.49 7.18 0.08
CA SER A 127 12.19 8.46 0.10
C SER A 127 13.22 8.59 1.23
N THR A 128 13.11 7.78 2.30
CA THR A 128 14.01 7.85 3.45
C THR A 128 15.35 7.21 3.11
N SER A 129 16.42 7.97 3.23
CA SER A 129 17.79 7.48 3.17
C SER A 129 18.23 6.87 4.51
N GLU A 130 19.33 6.11 4.52
CA GLU A 130 19.92 5.57 5.75
C GLU A 130 20.41 6.69 6.66
N GLU A 131 20.97 7.76 6.09
CA GLU A 131 21.44 8.92 6.83
C GLU A 131 20.28 9.64 7.55
N GLU A 132 19.16 9.89 6.86
CA GLU A 132 17.95 10.47 7.46
C GLU A 132 17.36 9.55 8.53
N MET A 133 17.32 8.24 8.30
CA MET A 133 16.85 7.28 9.29
C MET A 133 17.69 7.31 10.57
N HIS A 134 19.01 7.40 10.44
CA HIS A 134 19.91 7.52 11.60
C HIS A 134 19.71 8.85 12.33
N ALA A 135 19.67 9.97 11.58
CA ALA A 135 19.60 11.31 12.16
C ALA A 135 18.24 11.63 12.77
N ASP A 136 17.15 11.35 12.06
CA ASP A 136 15.81 11.82 12.40
C ASP A 136 15.00 10.80 13.19
N GLN A 137 15.23 9.50 12.94
CA GLN A 137 14.50 8.41 13.62
C GLN A 137 15.33 7.76 14.74
N LEU A 138 16.62 8.08 14.85
CA LEU A 138 17.56 7.51 15.83
C LEU A 138 17.66 5.97 15.73
N ILE A 139 17.55 5.44 14.52
CA ILE A 139 17.70 4.03 14.23
C ILE A 139 19.11 3.80 13.68
N GLU A 140 20.01 3.26 14.50
CA GLU A 140 21.44 3.15 14.20
C GLU A 140 21.84 1.92 13.33
N VAL A 141 20.87 1.00 13.09
CA VAL A 141 21.12 -0.17 12.24
C VAL A 141 21.03 0.19 10.75
N PRO A 142 21.65 -0.58 9.83
CA PRO A 142 21.48 -0.39 8.40
C PRO A 142 19.99 -0.37 7.98
N LEU A 143 19.66 0.44 6.96
CA LEU A 143 18.30 0.61 6.47
C LEU A 143 17.62 -0.73 6.14
N GLU A 144 18.31 -1.62 5.46
CA GLU A 144 17.83 -2.96 5.14
C GLU A 144 17.46 -3.76 6.40
N LYS A 145 18.26 -3.71 7.46
CA LYS A 145 17.97 -4.38 8.73
C LYS A 145 16.73 -3.79 9.41
N SER A 146 16.52 -2.48 9.34
CA SER A 146 15.32 -1.82 9.84
C SER A 146 14.08 -2.31 9.07
N VAL A 147 14.15 -2.37 7.74
CA VAL A 147 13.05 -2.87 6.89
C VAL A 147 12.70 -4.33 7.21
N ILE A 148 13.69 -5.22 7.29
CA ILE A 148 13.47 -6.63 7.63
C ILE A 148 12.91 -6.79 9.04
N HIS A 149 13.36 -5.99 9.99
CA HIS A 149 12.82 -5.99 11.35
C HIS A 149 11.33 -5.61 11.35
N TYR A 150 10.94 -4.53 10.64
CA TYR A 150 9.55 -4.11 10.52
C TYR A 150 8.69 -5.15 9.80
N ALA A 151 9.20 -5.77 8.74
CA ALA A 151 8.51 -6.86 8.06
C ALA A 151 8.28 -8.08 8.97
N ASN A 152 9.26 -8.43 9.82
CA ASN A 152 9.13 -9.49 10.81
C ASN A 152 8.09 -9.13 11.89
N CYS A 153 8.06 -7.87 12.34
CA CYS A 153 7.02 -7.40 13.27
C CYS A 153 5.62 -7.49 12.65
N ALA A 154 5.47 -7.09 11.38
CA ALA A 154 4.21 -7.22 10.64
C ALA A 154 3.75 -8.67 10.52
N LYS A 155 4.67 -9.60 10.18
CA LYS A 155 4.39 -11.04 10.14
C LYS A 155 3.95 -11.57 11.50
N LYS A 156 4.64 -11.19 12.59
CA LYS A 156 4.28 -11.58 13.95
C LYS A 156 2.92 -11.08 14.40
N ALA A 157 2.53 -9.88 13.94
CA ALA A 157 1.23 -9.30 14.19
C ALA A 157 0.10 -9.91 13.32
N GLY A 158 0.42 -10.84 12.43
CA GLY A 158 -0.55 -11.53 11.57
C GLY A 158 -0.98 -10.74 10.33
N LEU A 159 -0.24 -9.70 9.93
CA LEU A 159 -0.54 -8.95 8.73
C LEU A 159 -0.30 -9.78 7.46
N ASP A 160 -0.97 -9.41 6.39
CA ASP A 160 -0.88 -10.10 5.10
C ASP A 160 0.44 -9.79 4.36
N GLY A 161 1.11 -8.69 4.70
CA GLY A 161 2.34 -8.30 4.05
C GLY A 161 2.84 -6.91 4.41
N VAL A 162 3.68 -6.37 3.54
CA VAL A 162 4.31 -5.06 3.70
C VAL A 162 4.30 -4.23 2.42
N VAL A 163 4.49 -2.92 2.60
CA VAL A 163 4.90 -1.99 1.54
C VAL A 163 6.39 -1.71 1.74
N SER A 164 7.21 -2.03 0.75
CA SER A 164 8.67 -1.88 0.77
C SER A 164 9.21 -1.50 -0.61
N SER A 165 10.47 -1.06 -0.68
CA SER A 165 11.14 -0.94 -1.95
C SER A 165 11.36 -2.31 -2.59
N ALA A 166 11.52 -2.35 -3.93
CA ALA A 166 11.83 -3.58 -4.65
C ALA A 166 13.13 -4.24 -4.17
N TRP A 167 14.09 -3.44 -3.74
CA TRP A 167 15.40 -3.91 -3.30
C TRP A 167 15.36 -4.80 -2.06
N GLU A 168 14.34 -4.69 -1.22
CA GLU A 168 14.19 -5.49 0.00
C GLU A 168 13.29 -6.73 -0.17
N VAL A 169 12.60 -6.87 -1.32
CA VAL A 169 11.59 -7.92 -1.53
C VAL A 169 12.16 -9.33 -1.37
N GLU A 170 13.34 -9.60 -1.95
CA GLU A 170 13.97 -10.92 -1.88
C GLU A 170 14.25 -11.31 -0.41
N ALA A 171 14.89 -10.42 0.35
CA ALA A 171 15.20 -10.66 1.76
C ALA A 171 13.92 -10.77 2.63
N ILE A 172 12.87 -10.00 2.32
CA ILE A 172 11.57 -10.11 2.99
C ILE A 172 10.93 -11.48 2.70
N LYS A 173 10.94 -11.93 1.44
CA LYS A 173 10.40 -13.24 1.05
C LYS A 173 11.17 -14.39 1.70
N GLU A 174 12.50 -14.30 1.73
CA GLU A 174 13.35 -15.29 2.43
C GLU A 174 12.97 -15.40 3.92
N MET A 175 12.75 -14.29 4.60
CA MET A 175 12.38 -14.25 6.02
C MET A 175 10.93 -14.67 6.27
N ALA A 176 9.98 -14.20 5.43
CA ALA A 176 8.55 -14.32 5.69
C ALA A 176 7.85 -15.43 4.90
N GLY A 177 8.45 -15.93 3.82
CA GLY A 177 7.86 -16.89 2.89
C GLY A 177 7.21 -16.22 1.65
N ASP A 178 7.04 -17.01 0.59
CA ASP A 178 6.59 -16.51 -0.71
C ASP A 178 5.17 -15.93 -0.71
N GLU A 179 4.32 -16.40 0.16
CA GLU A 179 2.92 -15.95 0.29
C GLU A 179 2.80 -14.57 0.98
N PHE A 180 3.85 -14.12 1.68
CA PHE A 180 3.82 -12.81 2.34
C PHE A 180 3.84 -11.69 1.30
N VAL A 181 2.82 -10.85 1.29
CA VAL A 181 2.62 -9.82 0.26
C VAL A 181 3.71 -8.76 0.33
N CYS A 182 4.37 -8.52 -0.80
CA CYS A 182 5.26 -7.37 -0.99
C CYS A 182 4.65 -6.44 -2.03
N LEU A 183 4.12 -5.30 -1.59
CA LEU A 183 3.60 -4.24 -2.44
C LEU A 183 4.71 -3.20 -2.63
N THR A 184 5.07 -2.92 -3.87
CA THR A 184 6.25 -2.13 -4.23
C THR A 184 5.86 -0.85 -4.97
N PRO A 185 5.99 0.34 -4.36
CA PRO A 185 5.94 1.62 -5.06
C PRO A 185 7.27 1.95 -5.74
N GLY A 186 7.37 3.13 -6.39
CA GLY A 186 8.61 3.57 -7.02
C GLY A 186 8.91 2.87 -8.33
N ILE A 187 7.89 2.34 -8.99
CA ILE A 187 8.02 1.67 -10.29
C ILE A 187 8.04 2.70 -11.40
N ARG A 188 9.03 2.55 -12.29
CA ARG A 188 9.21 3.42 -13.46
C ARG A 188 9.42 2.55 -14.72
N PRO A 189 8.59 2.68 -15.76
CA PRO A 189 8.88 2.10 -17.06
C PRO A 189 10.22 2.60 -17.62
N GLU A 190 10.82 1.82 -18.51
CA GLU A 190 12.09 2.22 -19.16
C GLU A 190 11.93 3.57 -19.87
N GLY A 191 12.92 4.45 -19.72
CA GLY A 191 12.93 5.77 -20.34
C GLY A 191 12.17 6.87 -19.59
N THR A 192 11.55 6.59 -18.44
CA THR A 192 10.89 7.61 -17.62
C THR A 192 11.83 8.21 -16.56
N VAL A 193 11.60 9.49 -16.19
CA VAL A 193 12.41 10.19 -15.18
C VAL A 193 12.07 9.66 -13.78
N ALA A 194 13.10 9.49 -12.93
CA ALA A 194 12.94 9.01 -11.57
C ALA A 194 12.11 9.95 -10.66
N GLY A 195 12.21 11.27 -10.89
CA GLY A 195 11.52 12.29 -10.08
C GLY A 195 12.06 12.33 -8.65
N ASP A 196 11.15 12.32 -7.69
CA ASP A 196 11.41 12.30 -6.24
C ASP A 196 11.74 10.90 -5.67
N GLN A 197 11.70 9.86 -6.50
CA GLN A 197 12.01 8.49 -6.09
C GLN A 197 13.50 8.20 -6.25
N THR A 198 14.15 7.80 -5.17
CA THR A 198 15.60 7.49 -5.16
C THR A 198 15.88 6.02 -5.46
N ARG A 199 14.92 5.12 -5.22
CA ARG A 199 15.04 3.66 -5.35
C ARG A 199 14.02 3.13 -6.34
N VAL A 200 14.29 3.29 -7.64
CA VAL A 200 13.38 2.91 -8.72
C VAL A 200 13.77 1.59 -9.39
N VAL A 201 12.77 0.85 -9.86
CA VAL A 201 12.93 -0.34 -10.69
C VAL A 201 11.87 -0.36 -11.79
N THR A 202 12.13 -1.10 -12.87
CA THR A 202 11.13 -1.32 -13.92
C THR A 202 10.09 -2.37 -13.51
N PRO A 203 8.90 -2.41 -14.14
CA PRO A 203 7.91 -3.47 -13.90
C PRO A 203 8.48 -4.87 -14.10
N SER A 204 9.32 -5.05 -15.14
CA SER A 204 9.97 -6.33 -15.43
C SER A 204 10.94 -6.76 -14.34
N GLN A 205 11.72 -5.82 -13.80
CA GLN A 205 12.61 -6.07 -12.67
C GLN A 205 11.82 -6.42 -11.41
N ALA A 206 10.79 -5.63 -11.05
CA ALA A 206 9.94 -5.89 -9.89
C ALA A 206 9.32 -7.30 -9.94
N LYS A 207 8.86 -7.73 -11.12
CA LYS A 207 8.35 -9.10 -11.32
C LYS A 207 9.42 -10.17 -11.08
N LYS A 208 10.65 -9.97 -11.59
CA LYS A 208 11.76 -10.92 -11.39
C LYS A 208 12.18 -11.03 -9.92
N ILE A 209 12.15 -9.93 -9.19
CA ILE A 209 12.49 -9.85 -7.76
C ILE A 209 11.38 -10.49 -6.89
N GLY A 210 10.17 -10.69 -7.42
CA GLY A 210 9.07 -11.34 -6.70
C GLY A 210 8.09 -10.38 -6.01
N SER A 211 8.04 -9.09 -6.42
CA SER A 211 7.01 -8.17 -5.94
C SER A 211 5.61 -8.72 -6.24
N THR A 212 4.75 -8.78 -5.23
CA THR A 212 3.38 -9.29 -5.37
C THR A 212 2.49 -8.27 -6.09
N PHE A 213 2.61 -7.00 -5.72
CA PHE A 213 1.95 -5.86 -6.34
C PHE A 213 2.96 -4.76 -6.65
N ILE A 214 2.70 -3.99 -7.69
CA ILE A 214 3.45 -2.79 -8.04
C ILE A 214 2.52 -1.58 -8.08
N VAL A 215 3.00 -0.41 -7.64
CA VAL A 215 2.27 0.85 -7.72
C VAL A 215 2.96 1.77 -8.71
N ILE A 216 2.19 2.29 -9.68
CA ILE A 216 2.64 3.23 -10.70
C ILE A 216 1.75 4.47 -10.64
N GLY A 217 2.35 5.64 -10.49
CA GLY A 217 1.66 6.94 -10.51
C GLY A 217 1.93 7.69 -11.81
N ARG A 218 2.65 8.81 -11.72
CA ARG A 218 2.93 9.76 -12.81
C ARG A 218 3.20 9.17 -14.19
N PRO A 219 3.93 8.04 -14.36
CA PRO A 219 4.11 7.46 -15.69
C PRO A 219 2.82 7.01 -16.40
N ILE A 220 1.71 6.89 -15.67
CA ILE A 220 0.39 6.54 -16.21
C ILE A 220 -0.56 7.75 -16.15
N THR A 221 -0.44 8.60 -15.12
CA THR A 221 -1.41 9.67 -14.82
C THR A 221 -1.01 11.04 -15.36
N GLN A 222 0.20 11.21 -15.94
CA GLN A 222 0.71 12.47 -16.54
C GLN A 222 1.17 12.28 -17.97
#